data_0153fd275cbc54182fc1c25778ba0f23
#
_entry.id   0153fd275cbc54182fc1c25778ba0f23
#
_cell.length_a   1.000
_cell.length_b   1.000
_cell.length_c   1.000
_cell.angle_alpha   90.00
_cell.angle_beta   90.00
_cell.angle_gamma   90.00
#
_symmetry.space_group_name_H-M   'P 1'
#
loop_
_entity.id
_entity.type
_entity.pdbx_description
1 polymer ?
#
loop_
_entity_poly.entity_id
_entity_poly.type
_entity_poly.pdbx_seq_one_letter_code
_entity_poly.pdbx_strand_id
1 'polypeptide(L)'
;MKQTYITLNNGTKIPQFGMGVFMVPAGDETKNACLEALKLGYRHIDTAHAYQNERSVGEAVRESGIPREEIWVTSKLWPSEYGEGKTMEGIDKMLVRLDIGYIDLLLLHQQVGDYMGAWKDMEKAVAQGKVRAIGLSNFESDRLEEVIAAAEIKPAVLQVELHPYFQQNALKERVAPYGTVLEAWYPLGHGDSGLLNEPVFTQLAKK
;
A
#
# COMPACT_ATOMS: atom_id res chain seq x y z
N MET A 1 19.64 4.67 4.77
CA MET A 1 19.38 3.24 4.47
C MET A 1 19.55 3.01 2.97
N LYS A 2 20.10 1.85 2.53
CA LYS A 2 20.12 1.51 1.10
C LYS A 2 18.80 0.83 0.75
N GLN A 3 17.97 1.49 -0.06
CA GLN A 3 16.69 0.96 -0.50
C GLN A 3 16.88 -0.16 -1.51
N THR A 4 16.16 -1.27 -1.35
CA THR A 4 16.00 -2.35 -2.34
C THR A 4 14.62 -2.27 -2.98
N TYR A 5 14.47 -2.88 -4.16
CA TYR A 5 13.24 -2.78 -4.96
C TYR A 5 12.77 -4.15 -5.40
N ILE A 6 11.46 -4.31 -5.51
CA ILE A 6 10.80 -5.48 -6.08
C ILE A 6 10.11 -5.04 -7.38
N THR A 7 10.29 -5.81 -8.46
CA THR A 7 9.58 -5.55 -9.71
C THR A 7 8.19 -6.18 -9.65
N LEU A 8 7.16 -5.36 -9.85
CA LEU A 8 5.76 -5.77 -9.89
C LEU A 8 5.40 -6.39 -11.25
N ASN A 9 4.23 -7.04 -11.34
CA ASN A 9 3.74 -7.68 -12.57
C ASN A 9 3.50 -6.71 -13.74
N ASN A 10 3.35 -5.42 -13.47
CA ASN A 10 3.23 -4.35 -14.48
C ASN A 10 4.59 -3.72 -14.85
N GLY A 11 5.71 -4.26 -14.35
CA GLY A 11 7.07 -3.77 -14.63
C GLY A 11 7.53 -2.60 -13.77
N THR A 12 6.68 -1.99 -12.95
CA THR A 12 7.10 -0.93 -12.02
C THR A 12 7.90 -1.51 -10.85
N LYS A 13 8.71 -0.67 -10.20
CA LYS A 13 9.57 -1.09 -9.09
C LYS A 13 9.11 -0.45 -7.79
N ILE A 14 8.56 -1.26 -6.88
CA ILE A 14 8.18 -0.82 -5.54
C ILE A 14 9.37 -0.92 -4.58
N PRO A 15 9.65 0.12 -3.76
CA PRO A 15 10.63 0.01 -2.67
C PRO A 15 10.20 -1.06 -1.68
N GLN A 16 11.11 -1.98 -1.32
CA GLN A 16 10.81 -3.12 -0.47
C GLN A 16 10.47 -2.72 0.97
N PHE A 17 11.08 -1.64 1.45
CA PHE A 17 10.80 -1.11 2.78
C PHE A 17 10.00 0.18 2.69
N GLY A 18 8.87 0.22 3.39
CA GLY A 18 7.99 1.36 3.49
C GLY A 18 7.71 1.74 4.94
N MET A 19 7.20 2.95 5.12
CA MET A 19 6.68 3.45 6.38
C MET A 19 5.17 3.61 6.26
N GLY A 20 4.42 2.92 7.12
CA GLY A 20 2.98 3.10 7.28
C GLY A 20 2.66 4.17 8.32
N VAL A 21 1.61 4.97 8.04
CA VAL A 21 1.15 6.04 8.94
C VAL A 21 -0.22 5.75 9.56
N PHE A 22 -0.61 4.48 9.64
CA PHE A 22 -1.82 4.10 10.37
C PHE A 22 -1.72 4.51 11.84
N MET A 23 -2.78 5.08 12.40
CA MET A 23 -2.87 5.63 13.76
C MET A 23 -1.92 6.81 14.07
N VAL A 24 -1.25 7.36 13.08
CA VAL A 24 -0.50 8.63 13.26
C VAL A 24 -1.48 9.79 13.00
N PRO A 25 -1.66 10.71 13.96
CA PRO A 25 -2.57 11.84 13.81
C PRO A 25 -2.24 12.71 12.59
N ALA A 26 -3.27 13.21 11.91
CA ALA A 26 -3.09 14.17 10.82
C ALA A 26 -2.42 15.47 11.29
N GLY A 27 -1.81 16.19 10.37
CA GLY A 27 -1.08 17.43 10.65
C GLY A 27 0.41 17.22 10.80
N ASP A 28 1.05 18.00 11.65
CA ASP A 28 2.51 18.04 11.79
C ASP A 28 3.10 16.69 12.23
N GLU A 29 2.38 15.90 13.00
CA GLU A 29 2.88 14.60 13.46
C GLU A 29 3.11 13.64 12.29
N THR A 30 2.11 13.44 11.43
CA THR A 30 2.26 12.61 10.22
C THR A 30 3.28 13.21 9.26
N LYS A 31 3.21 14.53 9.03
CA LYS A 31 4.13 15.21 8.12
C LYS A 31 5.59 15.03 8.57
N ASN A 32 5.90 15.31 9.82
CA ASN A 32 7.26 15.22 10.35
C ASN A 32 7.76 13.76 10.36
N ALA A 33 6.91 12.79 10.74
CA ALA A 33 7.27 11.38 10.67
C ALA A 33 7.65 10.95 9.25
N CYS A 34 6.87 11.35 8.24
CA CYS A 34 7.19 11.08 6.83
C CYS A 34 8.49 11.77 6.38
N LEU A 35 8.70 13.04 6.74
CA LEU A 35 9.92 13.76 6.40
C LEU A 35 11.16 13.09 6.99
N GLU A 36 11.13 12.70 8.26
CA GLU A 36 12.25 11.99 8.89
C GLU A 36 12.49 10.61 8.24
N ALA A 37 11.44 9.86 7.90
CA ALA A 37 11.59 8.60 7.18
C ALA A 37 12.28 8.81 5.81
N LEU A 38 11.84 9.80 5.04
CA LEU A 38 12.42 10.13 3.73
C LEU A 38 13.89 10.56 3.87
N LYS A 39 14.22 11.36 4.89
CA LYS A 39 15.58 11.79 5.21
C LYS A 39 16.47 10.61 5.60
N LEU A 40 15.95 9.60 6.29
CA LEU A 40 16.65 8.36 6.64
C LEU A 40 16.79 7.38 5.48
N GLY A 41 16.25 7.71 4.30
CA GLY A 41 16.39 6.94 3.08
C GLY A 41 15.23 6.01 2.76
N TYR A 42 14.10 6.10 3.48
CA TYR A 42 12.86 5.48 3.01
C TYR A 42 12.41 6.14 1.71
N ARG A 43 11.78 5.36 0.83
CA ARG A 43 11.23 5.84 -0.45
C ARG A 43 9.81 5.34 -0.69
N HIS A 44 9.18 4.75 0.32
CA HIS A 44 7.81 4.27 0.27
C HIS A 44 7.06 4.72 1.53
N ILE A 45 5.95 5.45 1.32
CA ILE A 45 5.01 5.88 2.37
C ILE A 45 3.65 5.25 2.09
N ASP A 46 3.08 4.59 3.10
CA ASP A 46 1.76 3.96 3.03
C ASP A 46 0.77 4.71 3.91
N THR A 47 -0.31 5.19 3.29
CA THR A 47 -1.46 5.82 3.94
C THR A 47 -2.77 5.18 3.48
N ALA A 48 -3.90 5.75 3.83
CA ALA A 48 -5.24 5.36 3.36
C ALA A 48 -6.25 6.49 3.58
N HIS A 49 -7.33 6.50 2.80
CA HIS A 49 -8.47 7.39 3.07
C HIS A 49 -8.95 7.28 4.53
N ALA A 50 -9.08 6.04 5.04
CA ALA A 50 -9.57 5.81 6.40
C ALA A 50 -8.67 6.39 7.50
N TYR A 51 -7.38 6.66 7.21
CA TYR A 51 -6.46 7.22 8.20
C TYR A 51 -6.60 8.74 8.36
N GLN A 52 -7.28 9.41 7.42
CA GLN A 52 -7.56 10.86 7.41
C GLN A 52 -6.29 11.75 7.42
N ASN A 53 -5.13 11.19 7.05
CA ASN A 53 -3.84 11.88 7.08
C ASN A 53 -3.14 12.01 5.71
N GLU A 54 -3.85 11.71 4.61
CA GLU A 54 -3.32 11.79 3.24
C GLU A 54 -2.77 13.18 2.89
N ARG A 55 -3.43 14.26 3.34
CA ARG A 55 -2.93 15.65 3.14
C ARG A 55 -1.55 15.86 3.74
N SER A 56 -1.34 15.38 4.96
CA SER A 56 -0.06 15.50 5.66
C SER A 56 1.04 14.68 4.99
N VAL A 57 0.71 13.51 4.45
CA VAL A 57 1.62 12.71 3.61
C VAL A 57 2.00 13.49 2.36
N GLY A 58 1.04 14.07 1.65
CA GLY A 58 1.28 14.87 0.46
C GLY A 58 2.17 16.09 0.74
N GLU A 59 1.93 16.81 1.84
CA GLU A 59 2.78 17.91 2.30
C GLU A 59 4.22 17.44 2.52
N ALA A 60 4.42 16.33 3.23
CA ALA A 60 5.76 15.78 3.45
C ALA A 60 6.48 15.42 2.14
N VAL A 61 5.77 14.81 1.18
CA VAL A 61 6.34 14.48 -0.13
C VAL A 61 6.82 15.75 -0.85
N ARG A 62 5.99 16.80 -0.90
CA ARG A 62 6.35 18.07 -1.57
C ARG A 62 7.48 18.83 -0.86
N GLU A 63 7.50 18.80 0.47
CA GLU A 63 8.50 19.49 1.28
C GLU A 63 9.83 18.72 1.42
N SER A 64 9.87 17.44 1.04
CA SER A 64 11.05 16.57 1.21
C SER A 64 12.26 16.99 0.39
N GLY A 65 12.07 17.75 -0.70
CA GLY A 65 13.10 18.08 -1.67
C GLY A 65 13.58 16.92 -2.53
N ILE A 66 12.96 15.73 -2.40
CA ILE A 66 13.25 14.53 -3.19
C ILE A 66 12.38 14.56 -4.46
N PRO A 67 12.93 14.25 -5.65
CA PRO A 67 12.13 14.14 -6.87
C PRO A 67 10.92 13.22 -6.68
N ARG A 68 9.74 13.64 -7.14
CA ARG A 68 8.47 12.91 -6.95
C ARG A 68 8.55 11.46 -7.43
N GLU A 69 9.23 11.23 -8.53
CA GLU A 69 9.41 9.91 -9.14
C GLU A 69 10.29 8.96 -8.32
N GLU A 70 11.04 9.47 -7.36
CA GLU A 70 11.83 8.65 -6.43
C GLU A 70 11.03 8.23 -5.19
N ILE A 71 9.85 8.80 -4.96
CA ILE A 71 9.00 8.48 -3.81
C ILE A 71 7.82 7.65 -4.27
N TRP A 72 7.61 6.52 -3.64
CA TRP A 72 6.44 5.65 -3.82
C TRP A 72 5.41 5.96 -2.76
N VAL A 73 4.21 6.33 -3.17
CA VAL A 73 3.08 6.59 -2.27
C VAL A 73 1.98 5.57 -2.52
N THR A 74 1.64 4.82 -1.47
CA THR A 74 0.48 3.92 -1.45
C THR A 74 -0.65 4.59 -0.70
N SER A 75 -1.86 4.55 -1.27
CA SER A 75 -3.10 4.86 -0.54
C SER A 75 -4.17 3.81 -0.81
N LYS A 76 -5.28 3.87 -0.05
CA LYS A 76 -6.31 2.84 -0.08
C LYS A 76 -7.70 3.49 -0.08
N LEU A 77 -8.57 3.01 -0.98
CA LEU A 77 -9.98 3.37 -1.00
C LEU A 77 -10.74 2.67 0.13
N TRP A 78 -11.64 3.37 0.76
CA TRP A 78 -12.53 2.78 1.77
C TRP A 78 -13.82 2.25 1.13
N PRO A 79 -14.48 1.22 1.66
CA PRO A 79 -15.71 0.65 1.07
C PRO A 79 -16.83 1.64 0.77
N SER A 80 -16.89 2.75 1.52
CA SER A 80 -17.86 3.82 1.23
C SER A 80 -17.62 4.53 -0.11
N GLU A 81 -16.47 4.33 -0.74
CA GLU A 81 -16.10 4.90 -2.06
C GLU A 81 -16.17 3.85 -3.18
N TYR A 82 -16.58 2.61 -2.88
CA TYR A 82 -16.65 1.54 -3.87
C TYR A 82 -17.89 1.66 -4.76
N GLY A 83 -17.73 1.29 -6.03
CA GLY A 83 -18.77 1.23 -7.04
C GLY A 83 -18.35 1.84 -8.37
N GLU A 84 -18.89 1.32 -9.46
CA GLU A 84 -18.62 1.83 -10.82
C GLU A 84 -19.03 3.30 -10.94
N GLY A 85 -18.15 4.16 -11.43
CA GLY A 85 -18.28 5.61 -11.48
C GLY A 85 -17.99 6.33 -10.16
N LYS A 86 -18.45 5.80 -9.05
CA LYS A 86 -18.25 6.35 -7.69
C LYS A 86 -16.79 6.29 -7.24
N THR A 87 -16.12 5.21 -7.56
CA THR A 87 -14.71 5.01 -7.18
C THR A 87 -13.82 6.00 -7.91
N MET A 88 -14.11 6.35 -9.15
CA MET A 88 -13.36 7.37 -9.87
C MET A 88 -13.41 8.73 -9.16
N GLU A 89 -14.59 9.13 -8.65
CA GLU A 89 -14.70 10.36 -7.83
C GLU A 89 -13.88 10.27 -6.54
N GLY A 90 -13.85 9.10 -5.91
CA GLY A 90 -13.02 8.84 -4.72
C GLY A 90 -11.53 9.03 -5.02
N ILE A 91 -11.06 8.51 -6.15
CA ILE A 91 -9.69 8.66 -6.64
C ILE A 91 -9.35 10.14 -6.90
N ASP A 92 -10.24 10.87 -7.55
CA ASP A 92 -10.03 12.29 -7.83
C ASP A 92 -9.93 13.11 -6.53
N LYS A 93 -10.80 12.85 -5.56
CA LYS A 93 -10.72 13.46 -4.22
C LYS A 93 -9.44 13.10 -3.48
N MET A 94 -8.97 11.85 -3.61
CA MET A 94 -7.71 11.39 -3.03
C MET A 94 -6.51 12.12 -3.65
N LEU A 95 -6.48 12.28 -4.96
CA LEU A 95 -5.45 13.05 -5.67
C LEU A 95 -5.41 14.50 -5.20
N VAL A 96 -6.58 15.13 -4.98
CA VAL A 96 -6.67 16.49 -4.43
C VAL A 96 -6.14 16.54 -2.99
N ARG A 97 -6.42 15.54 -2.13
CA ARG A 97 -5.90 15.50 -0.75
C ARG A 97 -4.38 15.32 -0.72
N LEU A 98 -3.86 14.38 -1.50
CA LEU A 98 -2.43 14.11 -1.60
C LEU A 98 -1.66 15.24 -2.30
N ASP A 99 -2.21 15.80 -3.38
CA ASP A 99 -1.60 16.88 -4.18
C ASP A 99 -0.15 16.56 -4.60
N ILE A 100 0.06 15.37 -5.15
CA ILE A 100 1.38 14.85 -5.57
C ILE A 100 1.42 14.38 -7.03
N GLY A 101 0.40 14.73 -7.82
CA GLY A 101 0.29 14.46 -9.25
C GLY A 101 -0.32 13.11 -9.57
N TYR A 102 0.16 12.03 -9.01
CA TYR A 102 -0.32 10.65 -9.21
C TYR A 102 -0.10 9.80 -7.96
N ILE A 103 -0.79 8.65 -7.90
CA ILE A 103 -0.61 7.64 -6.84
C ILE A 103 0.21 6.49 -7.42
N ASP A 104 1.25 6.02 -6.71
CA ASP A 104 2.08 4.91 -7.18
C ASP A 104 1.37 3.58 -7.03
N LEU A 105 0.69 3.35 -5.90
CA LEU A 105 -0.10 2.15 -5.66
C LEU A 105 -1.43 2.51 -4.98
N LEU A 106 -2.53 2.10 -5.60
CA LEU A 106 -3.86 2.24 -5.03
C LEU A 106 -4.42 0.85 -4.68
N LEU A 107 -4.89 0.70 -3.44
CA LEU A 107 -5.47 -0.55 -2.96
C LEU A 107 -6.96 -0.41 -2.67
N LEU A 108 -7.74 -1.46 -2.93
CA LEU A 108 -9.02 -1.66 -2.25
C LEU A 108 -8.73 -2.09 -0.82
N HIS A 109 -9.21 -1.32 0.18
CA HIS A 109 -8.80 -1.50 1.58
C HIS A 109 -9.42 -2.73 2.23
N GLN A 110 -10.64 -3.10 1.82
CA GLN A 110 -11.43 -4.18 2.41
C GLN A 110 -12.24 -4.92 1.36
N GLN A 111 -12.49 -6.20 1.60
CA GLN A 111 -13.23 -7.08 0.70
C GLN A 111 -14.76 -7.03 0.91
N VAL A 112 -15.35 -5.84 1.01
CA VAL A 112 -16.79 -5.63 1.21
C VAL A 112 -17.32 -4.54 0.27
N GLY A 113 -18.64 -4.49 0.10
CA GLY A 113 -19.27 -3.51 -0.82
C GLY A 113 -19.09 -3.88 -2.29
N ASP A 114 -19.26 -2.92 -3.19
CA ASP A 114 -19.09 -3.11 -4.64
C ASP A 114 -17.61 -2.97 -5.06
N TYR A 115 -16.78 -3.90 -4.56
CA TYR A 115 -15.36 -3.92 -4.90
C TYR A 115 -15.10 -4.28 -6.37
N MET A 116 -16.03 -4.98 -7.04
CA MET A 116 -15.90 -5.30 -8.47
C MET A 116 -16.10 -4.07 -9.35
N GLY A 117 -17.11 -3.25 -9.05
CA GLY A 117 -17.29 -1.94 -9.69
C GLY A 117 -16.13 -0.99 -9.41
N ALA A 118 -15.61 -1.03 -8.17
CA ALA A 118 -14.44 -0.27 -7.79
C ALA A 118 -13.18 -0.69 -8.57
N TRP A 119 -12.95 -1.99 -8.75
CA TRP A 119 -11.82 -2.51 -9.51
C TRP A 119 -11.79 -1.99 -10.95
N LYS A 120 -12.94 -2.01 -11.63
CA LYS A 120 -13.08 -1.47 -13.00
C LYS A 120 -12.70 0.02 -13.08
N ASP A 121 -13.08 0.82 -12.10
CA ASP A 121 -12.70 2.22 -12.07
C ASP A 121 -11.21 2.41 -11.78
N MET A 122 -10.61 1.55 -10.95
CA MET A 122 -9.16 1.57 -10.73
C MET A 122 -8.38 1.22 -12.00
N GLU A 123 -8.85 0.27 -12.80
CA GLU A 123 -8.28 -0.05 -14.13
C GLU A 123 -8.35 1.17 -15.07
N LYS A 124 -9.48 1.86 -15.09
CA LYS A 124 -9.64 3.13 -15.85
C LYS A 124 -8.69 4.21 -15.34
N ALA A 125 -8.49 4.31 -14.02
CA ALA A 125 -7.57 5.27 -13.42
C ALA A 125 -6.10 5.00 -13.81
N VAL A 126 -5.72 3.73 -13.96
CA VAL A 126 -4.41 3.35 -14.51
C VAL A 126 -4.29 3.82 -15.96
N ALA A 127 -5.29 3.56 -16.81
CA ALA A 127 -5.29 4.00 -18.20
C ALA A 127 -5.24 5.54 -18.36
N GLN A 128 -5.77 6.28 -17.38
CA GLN A 128 -5.72 7.75 -17.31
C GLN A 128 -4.40 8.30 -16.71
N GLY A 129 -3.49 7.45 -16.27
CA GLY A 129 -2.24 7.87 -15.62
C GLY A 129 -2.40 8.46 -14.22
N LYS A 130 -3.58 8.35 -13.60
CA LYS A 130 -3.85 8.80 -12.23
C LYS A 130 -3.19 7.90 -11.18
N VAL A 131 -3.06 6.61 -11.52
CA VAL A 131 -2.51 5.55 -10.66
C VAL A 131 -1.54 4.72 -11.48
N ARG A 132 -0.39 4.34 -10.93
CA ARG A 132 0.64 3.55 -11.62
C ARG A 132 0.47 2.04 -11.45
N ALA A 133 0.03 1.61 -10.27
CA ALA A 133 -0.23 0.21 -9.95
C ALA A 133 -1.47 0.09 -9.07
N ILE A 134 -2.22 -1.00 -9.22
CA ILE A 134 -3.41 -1.29 -8.44
C ILE A 134 -3.30 -2.64 -7.74
N GLY A 135 -3.95 -2.75 -6.59
CA GLY A 135 -3.89 -3.95 -5.77
C GLY A 135 -5.03 -4.05 -4.77
N LEU A 136 -4.90 -5.02 -3.91
CA LEU A 136 -5.91 -5.37 -2.92
C LEU A 136 -5.31 -5.32 -1.51
N SER A 137 -6.14 -5.10 -0.51
CA SER A 137 -5.76 -5.22 0.90
C SER A 137 -6.84 -6.03 1.63
N ASN A 138 -6.42 -7.01 2.42
CA ASN A 138 -7.32 -7.89 3.19
C ASN A 138 -8.30 -8.71 2.35
N PHE A 139 -7.92 -9.03 1.11
CA PHE A 139 -8.69 -9.94 0.26
C PHE A 139 -8.18 -11.36 0.41
N GLU A 140 -9.09 -12.30 0.54
CA GLU A 140 -8.82 -13.73 0.67
C GLU A 140 -9.94 -14.58 0.11
N SER A 141 -9.71 -15.89 0.01
CA SER A 141 -10.70 -16.88 -0.41
C SER A 141 -11.42 -16.52 -1.71
N ASP A 142 -12.72 -16.69 -1.77
CA ASP A 142 -13.54 -16.55 -2.99
C ASP A 142 -13.53 -15.12 -3.56
N ARG A 143 -13.45 -14.10 -2.68
CA ARG A 143 -13.44 -12.70 -3.12
C ARG A 143 -12.15 -12.30 -3.82
N LEU A 144 -11.03 -12.86 -3.39
CA LEU A 144 -9.77 -12.70 -4.09
C LEU A 144 -9.81 -13.34 -5.47
N GLU A 145 -10.35 -14.58 -5.56
CA GLU A 145 -10.49 -15.31 -6.82
C GLU A 145 -11.45 -14.60 -7.78
N GLU A 146 -12.54 -14.04 -7.27
CA GLU A 146 -13.49 -13.26 -8.07
C GLU A 146 -12.83 -12.08 -8.75
N VAL A 147 -12.06 -11.28 -8.00
CA VAL A 147 -11.30 -10.16 -8.58
C VAL A 147 -10.27 -10.67 -9.58
N ILE A 148 -9.46 -11.66 -9.21
CA ILE A 148 -8.43 -12.19 -10.09
C ILE A 148 -9.02 -12.74 -11.41
N ALA A 149 -10.15 -13.43 -11.34
CA ALA A 149 -10.79 -14.01 -12.54
C ALA A 149 -11.30 -12.93 -13.49
N ALA A 150 -11.91 -11.85 -12.98
CA ALA A 150 -12.56 -10.82 -13.77
C ALA A 150 -11.61 -9.68 -14.18
N ALA A 151 -10.52 -9.46 -13.45
CA ALA A 151 -9.61 -8.35 -13.68
C ALA A 151 -8.90 -8.43 -15.05
N GLU A 152 -8.91 -7.34 -15.81
CA GLU A 152 -8.05 -7.14 -16.98
C GLU A 152 -6.61 -6.88 -16.54
N ILE A 153 -6.43 -5.98 -15.56
CA ILE A 153 -5.16 -5.71 -14.89
C ILE A 153 -5.11 -6.54 -13.60
N LYS A 154 -4.24 -7.55 -13.53
CA LYS A 154 -4.11 -8.37 -12.33
C LYS A 154 -3.56 -7.55 -11.17
N PRO A 155 -4.01 -7.80 -9.92
CA PRO A 155 -3.47 -7.10 -8.74
C PRO A 155 -1.95 -7.18 -8.72
N ALA A 156 -1.28 -6.03 -8.62
CA ALA A 156 0.17 -5.98 -8.54
C ALA A 156 0.66 -6.33 -7.12
N VAL A 157 -0.12 -5.93 -6.12
CA VAL A 157 0.15 -6.14 -4.70
C VAL A 157 -1.10 -6.65 -4.00
N LEU A 158 -0.91 -7.57 -3.05
CA LEU A 158 -1.90 -7.96 -2.06
C LEU A 158 -1.33 -7.66 -0.67
N GLN A 159 -1.84 -6.61 -0.02
CA GLN A 159 -1.40 -6.20 1.31
C GLN A 159 -2.23 -6.91 2.39
N VAL A 160 -1.57 -7.67 3.25
CA VAL A 160 -2.20 -8.50 4.29
C VAL A 160 -1.39 -8.48 5.58
N GLU A 161 -2.01 -8.94 6.68
CA GLU A 161 -1.25 -9.27 7.88
C GLU A 161 -0.21 -10.33 7.56
N LEU A 162 1.06 -9.97 7.77
CA LEU A 162 2.16 -10.89 7.51
C LEU A 162 3.33 -10.57 8.45
N HIS A 163 3.68 -11.53 9.29
CA HIS A 163 4.75 -11.45 10.27
C HIS A 163 5.23 -12.87 10.62
N PRO A 164 6.31 -13.06 11.40
CA PRO A 164 6.87 -14.38 11.69
C PRO A 164 5.89 -15.42 12.25
N TYR A 165 4.86 -15.00 12.97
CA TYR A 165 3.80 -15.91 13.47
C TYR A 165 2.66 -16.14 12.46
N PHE A 166 2.56 -15.32 11.41
CA PHE A 166 1.52 -15.45 10.39
C PHE A 166 2.12 -15.22 8.99
N GLN A 167 2.71 -16.27 8.43
CA GLN A 167 3.60 -16.18 7.26
C GLN A 167 2.88 -16.19 5.90
N GLN A 168 1.58 -16.44 5.85
CA GLN A 168 0.77 -16.39 4.62
C GLN A 168 1.30 -17.28 3.46
N ASN A 169 1.93 -18.42 3.76
CA ASN A 169 2.57 -19.26 2.75
C ASN A 169 1.58 -19.75 1.68
N ALA A 170 0.41 -20.24 2.08
CA ALA A 170 -0.63 -20.69 1.14
C ALA A 170 -1.14 -19.55 0.25
N LEU A 171 -1.32 -18.35 0.81
CA LEU A 171 -1.75 -17.17 0.06
C LEU A 171 -0.66 -16.73 -0.94
N LYS A 172 0.61 -16.77 -0.53
CA LYS A 172 1.74 -16.48 -1.39
C LYS A 172 1.80 -17.40 -2.61
N GLU A 173 1.62 -18.71 -2.40
CA GLU A 173 1.58 -19.70 -3.48
C GLU A 173 0.38 -19.47 -4.41
N ARG A 174 -0.77 -19.12 -3.84
CA ARG A 174 -2.01 -18.86 -4.59
C ARG A 174 -1.88 -17.69 -5.57
N VAL A 175 -1.25 -16.59 -5.15
CA VAL A 175 -1.15 -15.37 -5.97
C VAL A 175 0.09 -15.34 -6.89
N ALA A 176 1.08 -16.20 -6.65
CA ALA A 176 2.31 -16.27 -7.42
C ALA A 176 2.12 -16.43 -8.94
N PRO A 177 1.16 -17.24 -9.46
CA PRO A 177 0.93 -17.38 -10.90
C PRO A 177 0.54 -16.07 -11.60
N TYR A 178 0.03 -15.10 -10.88
CA TYR A 178 -0.39 -13.78 -11.40
C TYR A 178 0.70 -12.71 -11.27
N GLY A 179 1.84 -13.07 -10.68
CA GLY A 179 2.92 -12.13 -10.38
C GLY A 179 2.56 -11.11 -9.28
N THR A 180 1.50 -11.38 -8.50
CA THR A 180 1.09 -10.54 -7.37
C THR A 180 2.07 -10.70 -6.21
N VAL A 181 2.56 -9.59 -5.68
CA VAL A 181 3.48 -9.55 -4.55
C VAL A 181 2.70 -9.38 -3.24
N LEU A 182 3.05 -10.14 -2.20
CA LEU A 182 2.53 -9.89 -0.87
C LEU A 182 3.27 -8.72 -0.21
N GLU A 183 2.52 -7.79 0.35
CA GLU A 183 3.01 -6.70 1.18
C GLU A 183 2.50 -6.88 2.61
N ALA A 184 3.38 -6.70 3.59
CA ALA A 184 3.04 -6.91 5.00
C ALA A 184 2.49 -5.65 5.64
N TRP A 185 1.29 -5.71 6.25
CA TRP A 185 0.97 -4.82 7.35
C TRP A 185 1.24 -5.54 8.69
N TYR A 186 1.58 -4.81 9.72
CA TYR A 186 2.07 -5.30 11.02
C TYR A 186 3.28 -6.25 10.95
N PRO A 187 4.29 -5.98 10.10
CA PRO A 187 5.43 -6.90 9.95
C PRO A 187 6.22 -7.13 11.24
N LEU A 188 6.11 -6.22 12.21
CA LEU A 188 6.74 -6.30 13.53
C LEU A 188 5.76 -6.69 14.65
N GLY A 189 4.63 -7.36 14.30
CA GLY A 189 3.66 -7.85 15.27
C GLY A 189 2.94 -6.76 16.04
N HIS A 190 2.63 -5.63 15.39
CA HIS A 190 1.88 -4.51 16.00
C HIS A 190 2.55 -3.93 17.26
N GLY A 191 3.88 -4.02 17.35
CA GLY A 191 4.63 -3.58 18.53
C GLY A 191 4.59 -4.56 19.70
N ASP A 192 4.13 -5.80 19.47
CA ASP A 192 4.20 -6.85 20.48
C ASP A 192 5.66 -7.12 20.86
N SER A 193 5.99 -6.82 22.12
CA SER A 193 7.31 -7.06 22.68
C SER A 193 7.71 -8.53 22.66
N GLY A 194 6.76 -9.46 22.66
CA GLY A 194 6.99 -10.90 22.54
C GLY A 194 7.70 -11.24 21.24
N LEU A 195 7.19 -10.77 20.10
CA LEU A 195 7.79 -11.02 18.79
C LEU A 195 9.23 -10.48 18.70
N LEU A 196 9.45 -9.23 19.13
CA LEU A 196 10.78 -8.59 19.02
C LEU A 196 11.83 -9.22 19.96
N ASN A 197 11.40 -9.87 21.04
CA ASN A 197 12.25 -10.53 22.02
C ASN A 197 12.38 -12.05 21.81
N GLU A 198 11.86 -12.58 20.69
CA GLU A 198 12.01 -13.99 20.38
C GLU A 198 13.49 -14.43 20.41
N PRO A 199 13.80 -15.58 21.03
CA PRO A 199 15.17 -16.05 21.15
C PRO A 199 15.91 -16.17 19.82
N VAL A 200 15.22 -16.54 18.76
CA VAL A 200 15.80 -16.65 17.40
C VAL A 200 16.32 -15.30 16.90
N PHE A 201 15.57 -14.20 17.11
CA PHE A 201 16.01 -12.87 16.68
C PHE A 201 17.13 -12.33 17.55
N THR A 202 17.03 -12.52 18.87
CA THR A 202 18.08 -12.08 19.81
C THR A 202 19.39 -12.86 19.62
N GLN A 203 19.33 -14.12 19.17
CA GLN A 203 20.52 -14.91 18.81
C GLN A 203 21.13 -14.46 17.47
N LEU A 204 20.28 -14.17 16.46
CA LEU A 204 20.75 -13.65 15.18
C LEU A 204 21.39 -12.27 15.30
N ALA A 205 20.86 -11.41 16.14
CA ALA A 205 21.40 -10.07 16.39
C ALA A 205 22.79 -10.08 17.06
N LYS A 206 23.22 -11.19 17.66
CA LYS A 206 24.55 -11.37 18.27
C LYS A 206 25.64 -11.85 17.30
N LYS A 207 25.25 -12.24 16.08
CA LYS A 207 26.16 -12.67 14.99
C LYS A 207 26.59 -11.50 14.14
#